data_7a59dd47efa14007318c1709295dc04e
#
_entry.id   7a59dd47efa14007318c1709295dc04e
#
_cell.length_a   1.000
_cell.length_b   1.000
_cell.length_c   1.000
_cell.angle_alpha   90.00
_cell.angle_beta   90.00
_cell.angle_gamma   90.00
#
_symmetry.space_group_name_H-M   'P 1'
#
loop_
_entity.id
_entity.type
_entity.pdbx_description
1 polymer ?
#
loop_
_entity_poly.entity_id
_entity_poly.type
_entity_poly.pdbx_seq_one_letter_code
_entity_poly.pdbx_strand_id
1 'polypeptide(L)'
;MTRRGSRSLLDRGSFAGLRYGNQLLIGVNKEDGSALMTRMRKGGTTMRKLRAALVGGLAALLVGLAVMPAGATIIDRGTYSGTDSYVYDDCGYPVEVQAEFSGSYRVRAGKNGDQSAFFLKDTSSYRETHTNLDTGEWFVVRGQSVTNEIGATRVEGSVFEFVTVVAGQPFVVEDSSGNVVLRDRGAVRYRTLFDTGGDGEPGGTFLEFLGAEISGPHPGFFVDFCRIAGDLIGTGSSQRLTARPAGTTDSPSGYYEYLPPGYGGGERSPLLVFLHGFGENGDGSSAELGNLLATGIPQLIRNSGWLSERPFVVLAPQHANPTEDAPYAACEAVEHPGSCVMRIQHDLGHPENGSPCTTPAEVRDFLSYAIANYDVDPRRVYLTGLSCGAFGAWEYVAEQAGPQVAAMVPIAGDGRPAWETSKCQLGDVAIWAFHGDADDIVAPAGSIEPLTDLMACPAPPRRDAELTVYPGVDHDSWTRTYNLTAGHDIYNWLLGFTVP
;
A
#
# COMPACT_ATOMS: atom_id res chain seq x y z
N MET A 1 -9.08 29.39 32.16
CA MET A 1 -8.17 29.58 31.01
C MET A 1 -8.08 28.25 30.30
N THR A 2 -8.88 28.06 29.31
CA THR A 2 -9.11 26.81 28.57
C THR A 2 -8.45 26.93 27.20
N ARG A 3 -7.43 26.09 26.92
CA ARG A 3 -6.91 25.89 25.55
C ARG A 3 -7.65 24.73 24.90
N ARG A 4 -8.43 25.05 23.89
CA ARG A 4 -8.99 24.06 22.95
C ARG A 4 -7.91 23.64 21.97
N GLY A 5 -7.60 22.34 21.94
CA GLY A 5 -6.80 21.73 20.90
C GLY A 5 -7.67 21.43 19.67
N SER A 6 -7.25 21.92 18.53
CA SER A 6 -7.84 21.58 17.24
C SER A 6 -7.37 20.19 16.79
N ARG A 7 -8.30 19.25 16.69
CA ARG A 7 -8.06 17.95 16.03
C ARG A 7 -8.06 18.16 14.51
N SER A 8 -6.97 17.79 13.86
CA SER A 8 -6.90 17.67 12.40
C SER A 8 -7.51 16.32 11.99
N LEU A 9 -8.61 16.37 11.26
CA LEU A 9 -9.13 15.24 10.51
C LEU A 9 -8.21 14.99 9.30
N LEU A 10 -7.41 13.93 9.33
CA LEU A 10 -6.77 13.34 8.18
C LEU A 10 -7.53 12.04 7.89
N ASP A 11 -8.41 12.11 6.93
CA ASP A 11 -9.13 10.96 6.41
C ASP A 11 -8.23 10.19 5.44
N ARG A 12 -8.22 8.86 5.56
CA ARG A 12 -7.32 7.94 4.86
C ARG A 12 -8.07 7.33 3.69
N GLY A 13 -7.71 7.71 2.47
CA GLY A 13 -8.09 6.99 1.26
C GLY A 13 -6.82 6.44 0.60
N SER A 14 -6.83 5.19 0.16
CA SER A 14 -5.75 4.58 -0.60
C SER A 14 -5.51 5.33 -1.90
N PHE A 15 -4.35 5.96 -2.03
CA PHE A 15 -3.96 6.75 -3.19
C PHE A 15 -2.81 6.07 -3.93
N ALA A 16 -3.05 5.63 -5.16
CA ALA A 16 -1.99 5.46 -6.13
C ALA A 16 -1.71 6.84 -6.75
N GLY A 17 -0.73 7.55 -6.23
CA GLY A 17 -0.32 8.86 -6.71
C GLY A 17 1.01 8.76 -7.45
N LEU A 18 1.00 9.04 -8.74
CA LEU A 18 2.21 9.31 -9.51
C LEU A 18 2.74 10.70 -9.18
N ARG A 19 4.01 10.80 -8.80
CA ARG A 19 4.71 12.08 -8.68
C ARG A 19 5.41 12.41 -9.99
N TYR A 20 5.11 13.57 -10.54
CA TYR A 20 5.90 14.14 -11.64
C TYR A 20 6.73 15.28 -11.09
N GLY A 21 8.00 15.08 -10.76
CA GLY A 21 8.91 16.13 -10.31
C GLY A 21 8.26 17.17 -9.36
N ASN A 22 8.72 18.40 -9.36
CA ASN A 22 8.11 19.50 -8.57
C ASN A 22 6.75 20.00 -9.11
N GLN A 23 6.13 19.32 -10.07
CA GLN A 23 4.81 19.66 -10.56
C GLN A 23 3.72 18.88 -9.81
N LEU A 24 2.63 19.59 -9.56
CA LEU A 24 1.44 19.10 -8.88
C LEU A 24 0.81 17.95 -9.66
N LEU A 25 0.77 16.75 -9.08
CA LEU A 25 0.09 15.60 -9.63
C LEU A 25 -1.36 15.55 -9.18
N ILE A 26 -2.21 15.23 -10.12
CA ILE A 26 -3.62 14.97 -9.91
C ILE A 26 -3.77 13.47 -9.70
N GLY A 27 -4.04 13.03 -8.47
CA GLY A 27 -4.47 11.66 -8.18
C GLY A 27 -5.96 11.51 -8.50
N VAL A 28 -6.34 10.47 -9.22
CA VAL A 28 -7.76 10.13 -9.48
C VAL A 28 -8.14 8.98 -8.55
N ASN A 29 -9.14 9.18 -7.71
CA ASN A 29 -9.70 8.11 -6.90
C ASN A 29 -10.50 7.16 -7.80
N LYS A 30 -10.28 5.85 -7.64
CA LYS A 30 -10.80 4.80 -8.52
C LYS A 30 -12.30 4.56 -8.32
N GLU A 31 -12.88 4.98 -7.19
CA GLU A 31 -14.27 4.66 -6.83
C GLU A 31 -15.29 5.74 -7.22
N ASP A 32 -14.89 7.01 -7.34
CA ASP A 32 -15.82 8.11 -7.65
C ASP A 32 -15.38 9.06 -8.76
N GLY A 33 -14.23 8.82 -9.40
CA GLY A 33 -13.73 9.69 -10.47
C GLY A 33 -13.26 11.06 -9.99
N SER A 34 -13.16 11.29 -8.69
CA SER A 34 -12.67 12.55 -8.14
C SER A 34 -11.15 12.59 -8.14
N ALA A 35 -10.60 13.76 -8.47
CA ALA A 35 -9.17 13.98 -8.43
C ALA A 35 -8.80 14.77 -7.17
N LEU A 36 -7.87 14.26 -6.38
CA LEU A 36 -7.44 14.90 -5.15
C LEU A 36 -6.03 15.45 -5.28
N MET A 37 -5.87 16.72 -4.92
CA MET A 37 -4.60 17.41 -4.84
C MET A 37 -3.98 17.21 -3.46
N THR A 38 -3.03 16.30 -3.31
CA THR A 38 -2.32 16.11 -2.04
C THR A 38 -1.04 16.92 -2.01
N ARG A 39 -0.99 17.91 -1.13
CA ARG A 39 0.20 18.72 -0.85
C ARG A 39 1.08 17.97 0.14
N MET A 40 2.23 17.48 -0.28
CA MET A 40 3.22 16.96 0.65
C MET A 40 3.85 18.06 1.49
N ARG A 41 3.70 17.92 2.79
CA ARG A 41 4.41 18.68 3.80
C ARG A 41 5.65 17.88 4.22
N LYS A 42 6.75 18.04 3.45
CA LYS A 42 8.13 18.01 3.98
C LYS A 42 9.01 18.60 2.89
N GLY A 43 9.50 19.80 3.10
CA GLY A 43 10.34 20.56 2.16
C GLY A 43 9.86 22.00 1.97
N GLY A 44 9.28 22.60 3.01
CA GLY A 44 8.67 23.93 2.95
C GLY A 44 9.61 25.12 2.73
N THR A 45 10.83 24.90 2.23
CA THR A 45 11.80 25.98 2.02
C THR A 45 12.00 26.28 0.53
N THR A 46 11.87 25.30 -0.36
CA THR A 46 12.21 25.48 -1.78
C THR A 46 11.07 26.08 -2.59
N MET A 47 9.82 25.74 -2.29
CA MET A 47 8.66 26.35 -3.01
C MET A 47 8.40 27.80 -2.60
N ARG A 48 8.73 28.19 -1.35
CA ARG A 48 8.71 29.61 -0.95
C ARG A 48 9.79 30.41 -1.66
N LYS A 49 10.94 29.80 -1.98
CA LYS A 49 12.05 30.48 -2.69
C LYS A 49 11.75 30.62 -4.19
N LEU A 50 11.10 29.68 -4.84
CA LEU A 50 10.69 29.85 -6.25
C LEU A 50 9.57 30.89 -6.42
N ARG A 51 8.62 30.98 -5.48
CA ARG A 51 7.62 32.06 -5.47
C ARG A 51 8.19 33.40 -5.01
N ALA A 52 9.17 33.42 -4.11
CA ALA A 52 9.86 34.64 -3.69
C ALA A 52 10.84 35.18 -4.76
N ALA A 53 11.37 34.34 -5.63
CA ALA A 53 12.16 34.80 -6.79
C ALA A 53 11.29 35.42 -7.88
N LEU A 54 9.99 35.13 -7.91
CA LEU A 54 8.99 35.78 -8.78
C LEU A 54 8.53 37.16 -8.25
N VAL A 55 8.75 37.46 -6.97
CA VAL A 55 8.27 38.72 -6.32
C VAL A 55 9.40 39.71 -6.05
N GLY A 56 10.67 39.30 -6.18
CA GLY A 56 11.84 40.08 -5.73
C GLY A 56 12.46 41.05 -6.73
N GLY A 57 11.84 41.41 -7.83
CA GLY A 57 12.47 42.19 -8.89
C GLY A 57 11.65 43.36 -9.46
N LEU A 58 10.97 44.15 -8.62
CA LEU A 58 10.37 45.41 -9.11
C LEU A 58 10.50 46.52 -8.08
N ALA A 59 11.51 47.35 -8.28
CA ALA A 59 11.50 48.74 -7.78
C ALA A 59 11.99 49.65 -8.91
N ALA A 60 11.11 50.59 -9.24
CA ALA A 60 11.31 51.83 -10.00
C ALA A 60 11.30 51.76 -11.54
N LEU A 61 10.24 52.25 -12.19
CA LEU A 61 10.24 53.54 -12.85
C LEU A 61 8.82 53.99 -13.30
N LEU A 62 8.60 55.29 -13.14
CA LEU A 62 7.38 56.06 -13.34
C LEU A 62 7.09 56.40 -14.81
N VAL A 63 5.78 56.49 -15.14
CA VAL A 63 5.10 57.46 -16.02
C VAL A 63 5.14 57.24 -17.55
N GLY A 64 3.96 56.96 -18.08
CA GLY A 64 3.64 57.09 -19.47
C GLY A 64 2.23 56.55 -19.78
N LEU A 65 1.20 57.36 -19.64
CA LEU A 65 -0.14 57.08 -20.15
C LEU A 65 -0.07 56.89 -21.69
N ALA A 66 0.01 55.64 -22.14
CA ALA A 66 -0.25 55.30 -23.54
C ALA A 66 -1.45 54.35 -23.55
N VAL A 67 -2.51 54.75 -24.27
CA VAL A 67 -3.63 53.88 -24.62
C VAL A 67 -3.07 52.71 -25.42
N MET A 68 -2.99 51.55 -24.77
CA MET A 68 -2.48 50.33 -25.39
C MET A 68 -3.60 49.56 -26.09
N PRO A 69 -3.34 48.94 -27.27
CA PRO A 69 -4.33 48.13 -27.98
C PRO A 69 -4.67 46.89 -27.17
N ALA A 70 -5.90 46.39 -27.32
CA ALA A 70 -6.48 45.24 -26.61
C ALA A 70 -5.77 43.90 -26.93
N GLY A 71 -4.48 43.78 -26.61
CA GLY A 71 -3.71 42.53 -26.62
C GLY A 71 -3.33 42.18 -25.21
N ALA A 72 -3.40 40.89 -24.84
CA ALA A 72 -2.97 40.42 -23.52
C ALA A 72 -1.50 40.83 -23.26
N THR A 73 -1.28 41.78 -22.37
CA THR A 73 0.04 42.31 -22.05
C THR A 73 0.84 41.26 -21.25
N ILE A 74 2.03 40.90 -21.74
CA ILE A 74 2.96 40.09 -20.96
C ILE A 74 3.51 41.01 -19.87
N ILE A 75 3.32 40.60 -18.62
CA ILE A 75 3.75 41.35 -17.43
C ILE A 75 5.02 40.78 -16.82
N ASP A 76 5.26 39.46 -16.98
CA ASP A 76 6.46 38.81 -16.57
C ASP A 76 6.84 37.62 -17.47
N ARG A 77 8.12 37.33 -17.60
CA ARG A 77 8.69 36.21 -18.32
C ARG A 77 10.08 35.89 -17.84
N GLY A 78 10.44 34.62 -17.86
CA GLY A 78 11.78 34.19 -17.44
C GLY A 78 12.12 32.77 -17.90
N THR A 79 13.32 32.37 -17.55
CA THR A 79 13.79 30.99 -17.66
C THR A 79 14.26 30.54 -16.29
N TYR A 80 14.18 29.24 -16.05
CA TYR A 80 14.67 28.62 -14.83
C TYR A 80 15.35 27.30 -15.14
N SER A 81 16.30 26.91 -14.29
CA SER A 81 16.90 25.59 -14.27
C SER A 81 17.38 25.28 -12.86
N GLY A 82 17.47 24.02 -12.53
CA GLY A 82 17.95 23.61 -11.22
C GLY A 82 18.13 22.09 -11.16
N THR A 83 18.66 21.67 -10.01
CA THR A 83 18.76 20.28 -9.61
C THR A 83 18.10 20.10 -8.25
N ASP A 84 17.57 18.90 -7.98
CA ASP A 84 17.04 18.51 -6.68
C ASP A 84 17.45 17.08 -6.37
N SER A 85 17.46 16.70 -5.09
CA SER A 85 17.72 15.32 -4.67
C SER A 85 16.90 15.03 -3.43
N TYR A 86 16.23 13.87 -3.43
CA TYR A 86 15.42 13.39 -2.30
C TYR A 86 15.36 11.87 -2.30
N VAL A 87 14.95 11.29 -1.17
CA VAL A 87 14.69 9.86 -1.03
C VAL A 87 13.20 9.68 -0.75
N TYR A 88 12.58 8.68 -1.38
CA TYR A 88 11.24 8.22 -1.05
C TYR A 88 11.24 6.71 -0.83
N ASP A 89 10.25 6.21 -0.08
CA ASP A 89 10.07 4.81 0.29
C ASP A 89 8.63 4.32 0.03
N ASP A 90 7.85 5.11 -0.68
CA ASP A 90 6.42 4.83 -0.96
C ASP A 90 6.20 3.46 -1.65
N CYS A 91 7.22 2.91 -2.31
CA CYS A 91 7.18 1.59 -2.96
C CYS A 91 7.71 0.45 -2.06
N GLY A 92 7.93 0.72 -0.77
CA GLY A 92 8.40 -0.28 0.19
C GLY A 92 9.91 -0.55 0.16
N TYR A 93 10.68 0.27 -0.56
CA TYR A 93 12.13 0.27 -0.57
C TYR A 93 12.65 1.68 -0.81
N PRO A 94 13.85 2.04 -0.28
CA PRO A 94 14.36 3.39 -0.40
C PRO A 94 14.87 3.65 -1.83
N VAL A 95 14.34 4.72 -2.45
CA VAL A 95 14.74 5.17 -3.78
C VAL A 95 15.28 6.58 -3.70
N GLU A 96 16.55 6.77 -4.03
CA GLU A 96 17.13 8.10 -4.23
C GLU A 96 16.74 8.64 -5.60
N VAL A 97 16.26 9.86 -5.64
CA VAL A 97 15.98 10.59 -6.87
C VAL A 97 16.96 11.73 -7.03
N GLN A 98 17.61 11.79 -8.19
CA GLN A 98 18.41 12.93 -8.61
C GLN A 98 17.71 13.57 -9.81
N ALA A 99 17.21 14.79 -9.64
CA ALA A 99 16.41 15.51 -10.60
C ALA A 99 17.15 16.69 -11.21
N GLU A 100 17.04 16.84 -12.52
CA GLU A 100 17.43 18.03 -13.27
C GLU A 100 16.19 18.59 -13.95
N PHE A 101 15.99 19.88 -13.89
CA PHE A 101 14.85 20.52 -14.54
C PHE A 101 15.22 21.86 -15.15
N SER A 102 14.49 22.23 -16.21
CA SER A 102 14.61 23.53 -16.86
C SER A 102 13.29 23.92 -17.52
N GLY A 103 13.12 25.23 -17.67
CA GLY A 103 11.91 25.73 -18.31
C GLY A 103 11.95 27.21 -18.64
N SER A 104 10.86 27.67 -19.25
CA SER A 104 10.60 29.07 -19.50
C SER A 104 9.13 29.37 -19.26
N TYR A 105 8.90 30.50 -18.63
CA TYR A 105 7.55 30.93 -18.31
C TYR A 105 7.25 32.33 -18.83
N ARG A 106 5.96 32.62 -18.98
CA ARG A 106 5.42 33.94 -19.18
C ARG A 106 4.09 34.10 -18.45
N VAL A 107 3.89 35.24 -17.84
CA VAL A 107 2.64 35.65 -17.21
C VAL A 107 2.04 36.80 -18.01
N ARG A 108 0.75 36.73 -18.27
CA ARG A 108 0.00 37.77 -18.99
C ARG A 108 -1.21 38.20 -18.15
N ALA A 109 -1.56 39.47 -18.23
CA ALA A 109 -2.82 39.95 -17.66
C ALA A 109 -4.03 39.45 -18.47
N GLY A 110 -5.18 39.40 -17.84
CA GLY A 110 -6.45 39.08 -18.50
C GLY A 110 -6.81 40.01 -19.62
N LYS A 111 -7.63 39.53 -20.59
CA LYS A 111 -8.17 40.38 -21.66
C LYS A 111 -9.20 41.35 -21.06
N ASN A 112 -9.29 42.52 -21.65
CA ASN A 112 -10.27 43.58 -21.32
C ASN A 112 -10.02 44.35 -20.00
N GLY A 113 -8.78 44.38 -19.50
CA GLY A 113 -8.43 45.19 -18.34
C GLY A 113 -8.89 44.66 -16.98
N ASP A 114 -9.36 43.46 -16.95
CA ASP A 114 -9.52 42.75 -15.64
C ASP A 114 -8.15 42.35 -15.11
N GLN A 115 -7.60 43.25 -14.27
CA GLN A 115 -6.28 43.06 -13.64
C GLN A 115 -6.32 42.11 -12.45
N SER A 116 -7.42 41.41 -12.24
CA SER A 116 -7.59 40.53 -11.10
C SER A 116 -7.33 39.03 -11.44
N ALA A 117 -7.09 38.71 -12.71
CA ALA A 117 -6.67 37.35 -13.12
C ALA A 117 -5.47 37.40 -14.04
N PHE A 118 -4.45 36.60 -13.68
CA PHE A 118 -3.20 36.47 -14.43
C PHE A 118 -3.09 35.05 -14.97
N PHE A 119 -2.56 34.91 -16.18
CA PHE A 119 -2.48 33.64 -16.89
C PHE A 119 -1.03 33.21 -17.07
N LEU A 120 -0.69 32.06 -16.52
CA LEU A 120 0.61 31.42 -16.69
C LEU A 120 0.64 30.60 -17.98
N LYS A 121 1.73 30.73 -18.73
CA LYS A 121 2.17 29.69 -19.67
C LYS A 121 3.58 29.30 -19.29
N ASP A 122 3.79 28.02 -19.05
CA ASP A 122 5.08 27.43 -18.75
C ASP A 122 5.43 26.35 -19.77
N THR A 123 6.70 26.27 -20.14
CA THR A 123 7.25 25.15 -20.93
C THR A 123 8.40 24.58 -20.12
N SER A 124 8.25 23.33 -19.70
CA SER A 124 9.21 22.67 -18.82
C SER A 124 9.68 21.34 -19.36
N SER A 125 10.88 20.98 -18.98
CA SER A 125 11.46 19.66 -19.16
C SER A 125 12.14 19.23 -17.87
N TYR A 126 12.11 17.94 -17.58
CA TYR A 126 12.82 17.37 -16.45
C TYR A 126 13.37 16.00 -16.79
N ARG A 127 14.39 15.58 -16.04
CA ARG A 127 14.98 14.25 -16.04
C ARG A 127 15.29 13.87 -14.61
N GLU A 128 14.79 12.74 -14.18
CA GLU A 128 15.00 12.17 -12.85
C GLU A 128 15.67 10.82 -13.00
N THR A 129 16.74 10.59 -12.26
CA THR A 129 17.35 9.27 -12.11
C THR A 129 16.89 8.73 -10.76
N HIS A 130 16.21 7.60 -10.79
CA HIS A 130 15.67 6.89 -9.64
C HIS A 130 16.58 5.71 -9.37
N THR A 131 17.25 5.67 -8.23
CA THR A 131 18.18 4.61 -7.83
C THR A 131 17.64 3.91 -6.58
N ASN A 132 17.44 2.62 -6.66
CA ASN A 132 17.14 1.80 -5.49
C ASN A 132 18.38 1.70 -4.62
N LEU A 133 18.33 2.18 -3.38
CA LEU A 133 19.48 2.20 -2.48
C LEU A 133 19.87 0.82 -1.97
N ASP A 134 18.95 -0.15 -2.02
CA ASP A 134 19.21 -1.53 -1.61
C ASP A 134 19.94 -2.34 -2.69
N THR A 135 19.64 -2.08 -3.98
CA THR A 135 20.18 -2.85 -5.10
C THR A 135 21.25 -2.10 -5.91
N GLY A 136 21.22 -0.76 -5.86
CA GLY A 136 22.05 0.10 -6.72
C GLY A 136 21.54 0.19 -8.17
N GLU A 137 20.46 -0.49 -8.51
CA GLU A 137 19.84 -0.46 -9.83
C GLU A 137 19.07 0.85 -10.03
N TRP A 138 18.96 1.31 -11.27
CA TRP A 138 18.38 2.60 -11.58
C TRP A 138 17.57 2.61 -12.87
N PHE A 139 16.62 3.54 -12.95
CA PHE A 139 15.88 3.89 -14.15
C PHE A 139 15.73 5.41 -14.26
N VAL A 140 15.22 5.87 -15.40
CA VAL A 140 15.03 7.29 -15.66
C VAL A 140 13.57 7.59 -15.89
N VAL A 141 13.09 8.66 -15.26
CA VAL A 141 11.83 9.32 -15.58
C VAL A 141 12.15 10.68 -16.19
N ARG A 142 11.59 10.97 -17.34
CA ARG A 142 11.74 12.28 -17.96
C ARG A 142 10.43 12.79 -18.56
N GLY A 143 10.31 14.08 -18.68
CA GLY A 143 9.14 14.67 -19.28
C GLY A 143 9.43 16.01 -19.94
N GLN A 144 8.54 16.36 -20.86
CA GLN A 144 8.46 17.69 -21.46
C GLN A 144 6.99 18.07 -21.64
N SER A 145 6.61 19.22 -21.12
CA SER A 145 5.22 19.66 -21.16
C SER A 145 5.10 21.16 -21.35
N VAL A 146 3.95 21.56 -21.85
CA VAL A 146 3.49 22.95 -21.88
C VAL A 146 2.25 23.05 -21.00
N THR A 147 2.37 23.80 -19.90
CA THR A 147 1.24 24.20 -19.06
C THR A 147 0.72 25.54 -19.54
N ASN A 148 -0.57 25.68 -19.77
CA ASN A 148 -1.18 26.91 -20.26
C ASN A 148 -2.54 27.13 -19.58
N GLU A 149 -2.66 28.19 -18.81
CA GLU A 149 -3.92 28.69 -18.31
C GLU A 149 -4.66 29.40 -19.43
N ILE A 150 -5.79 28.84 -19.86
CA ILE A 150 -6.52 29.24 -21.04
C ILE A 150 -7.79 30.05 -20.76
N GLY A 151 -8.29 29.98 -19.52
CA GLY A 151 -9.49 30.68 -19.09
C GLY A 151 -9.51 30.91 -17.59
N ALA A 152 -10.15 31.98 -17.16
CA ALA A 152 -10.49 32.28 -15.79
C ALA A 152 -11.90 32.90 -15.75
N THR A 153 -12.75 32.37 -14.86
CA THR A 153 -14.10 32.88 -14.63
C THR A 153 -14.21 33.26 -13.16
N ARG A 154 -14.60 34.50 -12.89
CA ARG A 154 -14.80 34.98 -11.51
C ARG A 154 -16.01 34.27 -10.91
N VAL A 155 -15.82 33.69 -9.73
CA VAL A 155 -16.88 33.05 -8.95
C VAL A 155 -17.41 34.00 -7.89
N GLU A 156 -16.54 34.54 -7.03
CA GLU A 156 -16.91 35.52 -6.01
C GLU A 156 -15.66 36.31 -5.58
N GLY A 157 -15.77 37.61 -5.39
CA GLY A 157 -14.67 38.45 -4.89
C GLY A 157 -13.39 38.32 -5.70
N SER A 158 -12.32 37.84 -5.08
CA SER A 158 -11.03 37.51 -5.69
C SER A 158 -10.90 36.04 -6.11
N VAL A 159 -11.96 35.23 -5.94
CA VAL A 159 -11.94 33.81 -6.29
C VAL A 159 -12.33 33.60 -7.75
N PHE A 160 -11.49 32.85 -8.47
CA PHE A 160 -11.68 32.51 -9.88
C PHE A 160 -11.61 30.99 -10.09
N GLU A 161 -12.44 30.52 -11.01
CA GLU A 161 -12.25 29.21 -11.64
C GLU A 161 -11.27 29.34 -12.80
N PHE A 162 -10.11 28.72 -12.71
CA PHE A 162 -9.13 28.65 -13.79
C PHE A 162 -9.29 27.36 -14.58
N VAL A 163 -9.12 27.46 -15.89
CA VAL A 163 -9.02 26.33 -16.81
C VAL A 163 -7.58 26.25 -17.31
N THR A 164 -6.92 25.14 -17.02
CA THR A 164 -5.52 24.89 -17.36
C THR A 164 -5.42 23.67 -18.27
N VAL A 165 -4.55 23.75 -19.27
CA VAL A 165 -4.20 22.63 -20.14
C VAL A 165 -2.72 22.33 -20.00
N VAL A 166 -2.39 21.08 -19.68
CA VAL A 166 -1.03 20.53 -19.74
C VAL A 166 -0.96 19.59 -20.93
N ALA A 167 -0.05 19.83 -21.86
CA ALA A 167 0.09 19.04 -23.08
C ALA A 167 1.56 18.73 -23.40
N GLY A 168 1.82 17.57 -24.01
CA GLY A 168 3.17 17.16 -24.40
C GLY A 168 3.45 15.66 -24.18
N GLN A 169 4.65 15.36 -23.74
CA GLN A 169 5.06 14.06 -23.22
C GLN A 169 5.42 14.24 -21.75
N PRO A 170 4.44 14.34 -20.86
CA PRO A 170 4.70 14.70 -19.47
C PRO A 170 5.44 13.60 -18.71
N PHE A 171 5.43 12.37 -19.21
CA PHE A 171 5.98 11.23 -18.50
C PHE A 171 6.48 10.14 -19.44
N VAL A 172 7.78 9.85 -19.36
CA VAL A 172 8.44 8.76 -20.09
C VAL A 172 9.35 8.05 -19.11
N VAL A 173 9.19 6.75 -18.98
CA VAL A 173 10.05 5.87 -18.18
C VAL A 173 10.99 5.12 -19.11
N GLU A 174 12.29 5.17 -18.82
CA GLU A 174 13.35 4.47 -19.53
C GLU A 174 14.10 3.55 -18.56
N ASP A 175 14.38 2.31 -18.98
CA ASP A 175 15.27 1.42 -18.23
C ASP A 175 16.73 1.93 -18.22
N SER A 176 17.61 1.27 -17.48
CA SER A 176 19.04 1.61 -17.40
C SER A 176 19.79 1.47 -18.73
N SER A 177 19.22 0.77 -19.70
CA SER A 177 19.76 0.63 -21.07
C SER A 177 19.24 1.72 -22.02
N GLY A 178 18.29 2.57 -21.55
CA GLY A 178 17.68 3.63 -22.34
C GLY A 178 16.46 3.19 -23.17
N ASN A 179 15.94 1.97 -22.98
CA ASN A 179 14.72 1.54 -23.64
C ASN A 179 13.50 2.18 -22.98
N VAL A 180 12.55 2.66 -23.78
CA VAL A 180 11.32 3.24 -23.27
C VAL A 180 10.36 2.14 -22.87
N VAL A 181 10.04 2.09 -21.57
CA VAL A 181 9.12 1.13 -20.96
C VAL A 181 7.69 1.67 -20.90
N LEU A 182 7.55 2.96 -20.59
CA LEU A 182 6.27 3.64 -20.53
C LEU A 182 6.37 5.02 -21.15
N ARG A 183 5.34 5.43 -21.87
CA ARG A 183 5.28 6.77 -22.49
C ARG A 183 3.86 7.32 -22.47
N ASP A 184 3.68 8.45 -21.77
CA ASP A 184 2.48 9.27 -21.84
C ASP A 184 2.62 10.36 -22.87
N ARG A 185 1.54 10.65 -23.60
CA ARG A 185 1.42 11.79 -24.51
C ARG A 185 -0.03 12.19 -24.70
N GLY A 186 -0.24 13.48 -24.82
CA GLY A 186 -1.58 14.04 -25.03
C GLY A 186 -1.77 15.31 -24.23
N ALA A 187 -2.97 15.54 -23.76
CA ALA A 187 -3.30 16.70 -22.96
C ALA A 187 -4.24 16.36 -21.81
N VAL A 188 -4.00 17.00 -20.69
CA VAL A 188 -4.91 17.02 -19.54
C VAL A 188 -5.44 18.44 -19.39
N ARG A 189 -6.77 18.58 -19.37
CA ARG A 189 -7.45 19.82 -19.09
C ARG A 189 -8.08 19.72 -17.71
N TYR A 190 -7.74 20.62 -16.81
CA TYR A 190 -8.30 20.63 -15.47
C TYR A 190 -8.82 22.00 -15.07
N ARG A 191 -9.72 22.02 -14.08
CA ARG A 191 -10.34 23.21 -13.51
C ARG A 191 -10.01 23.30 -12.03
N THR A 192 -9.68 24.51 -11.58
CA THR A 192 -9.32 24.78 -10.19
C THR A 192 -9.96 26.07 -9.71
N LEU A 193 -10.35 26.12 -8.44
CA LEU A 193 -10.65 27.37 -7.75
C LEU A 193 -9.38 27.94 -7.13
N PHE A 194 -9.19 29.23 -7.35
CA PHE A 194 -8.00 29.93 -6.91
C PHE A 194 -8.38 31.35 -6.45
N ASP A 195 -7.97 31.69 -5.23
CA ASP A 195 -8.10 33.05 -4.71
C ASP A 195 -6.88 33.87 -5.12
N THR A 196 -7.08 34.85 -6.00
CA THR A 196 -6.01 35.72 -6.51
C THR A 196 -5.58 36.82 -5.52
N GLY A 197 -6.24 36.92 -4.37
CA GLY A 197 -5.98 37.96 -3.36
C GLY A 197 -6.54 39.34 -3.72
N GLY A 198 -6.87 39.59 -4.98
CA GLY A 198 -7.47 40.85 -5.45
C GLY A 198 -6.57 42.08 -5.36
N ASP A 199 -5.26 41.90 -5.16
CA ASP A 199 -4.25 42.97 -5.00
C ASP A 199 -3.69 43.49 -6.32
N GLY A 200 -4.09 42.85 -7.44
CA GLY A 200 -3.62 43.22 -8.79
C GLY A 200 -2.23 42.68 -9.14
N GLU A 201 -1.68 41.79 -8.32
CA GLU A 201 -0.40 41.14 -8.51
C GLU A 201 -0.58 39.66 -8.93
N PRO A 202 0.36 39.07 -9.71
CA PRO A 202 0.31 37.66 -10.07
C PRO A 202 0.54 36.78 -8.84
N GLY A 203 -0.39 35.88 -8.57
CA GLY A 203 -0.27 34.94 -7.45
C GLY A 203 -1.59 34.53 -6.88
N GLY A 204 -1.56 34.06 -5.63
CA GLY A 204 -2.75 33.72 -4.88
C GLY A 204 -2.67 32.36 -4.19
N THR A 205 -3.83 31.87 -3.77
CA THR A 205 -3.98 30.62 -3.01
C THR A 205 -4.89 29.65 -3.75
N PHE A 206 -4.42 28.41 -3.94
CA PHE A 206 -5.25 27.31 -4.42
C PHE A 206 -6.31 26.98 -3.36
N LEU A 207 -7.55 26.83 -3.76
CA LEU A 207 -8.67 26.50 -2.92
C LEU A 207 -9.19 25.09 -3.15
N GLU A 208 -9.51 24.75 -4.41
CA GLU A 208 -10.17 23.49 -4.73
C GLU A 208 -9.84 23.03 -6.16
N PHE A 209 -9.84 21.71 -6.35
CA PHE A 209 -9.78 21.05 -7.66
C PHE A 209 -11.19 20.64 -8.10
N LEU A 210 -11.62 21.08 -9.27
CA LEU A 210 -12.98 20.88 -9.76
C LEU A 210 -13.13 19.73 -10.78
N GLY A 211 -12.01 19.09 -11.17
CA GLY A 211 -12.01 17.95 -12.07
C GLY A 211 -11.06 18.10 -13.27
N ALA A 212 -10.84 16.99 -13.97
CA ALA A 212 -9.98 16.93 -15.15
C ALA A 212 -10.60 16.13 -16.29
N GLU A 213 -10.23 16.52 -17.51
CA GLU A 213 -10.51 15.81 -18.76
C GLU A 213 -9.19 15.38 -19.39
N ILE A 214 -9.05 14.09 -19.72
CA ILE A 214 -7.84 13.51 -20.29
C ILE A 214 -8.07 13.26 -21.77
N SER A 215 -7.12 13.67 -22.61
CA SER A 215 -7.15 13.51 -24.06
C SER A 215 -5.83 12.94 -24.56
N GLY A 216 -5.89 11.83 -25.28
CA GLY A 216 -4.73 11.11 -25.81
C GLY A 216 -4.33 9.91 -24.96
N PRO A 217 -3.28 9.16 -25.36
CA PRO A 217 -2.83 7.98 -24.66
C PRO A 217 -2.01 8.36 -23.41
N HIS A 218 -2.62 8.17 -22.24
CA HIS A 218 -2.02 8.37 -20.94
C HIS A 218 -1.98 7.08 -20.13
N PRO A 219 -1.22 6.05 -20.55
CA PRO A 219 -1.15 4.79 -19.83
C PRO A 219 -0.64 4.96 -18.39
N GLY A 220 0.21 5.95 -18.11
CA GLY A 220 0.74 6.21 -16.78
C GLY A 220 -0.31 6.57 -15.73
N PHE A 221 -1.50 7.06 -16.12
CA PHE A 221 -2.60 7.31 -15.18
C PHE A 221 -3.27 6.02 -14.66
N PHE A 222 -3.06 4.90 -15.35
CA PHE A 222 -3.75 3.64 -15.08
C PHE A 222 -2.81 2.52 -14.64
N VAL A 223 -1.55 2.82 -14.40
CA VAL A 223 -0.56 1.84 -13.97
C VAL A 223 -0.07 2.14 -12.56
N ASP A 224 0.22 1.09 -11.83
CA ASP A 224 0.92 1.17 -10.57
C ASP A 224 2.39 1.52 -10.85
N PHE A 225 2.81 2.69 -10.41
CA PHE A 225 4.20 3.15 -10.58
C PHE A 225 5.20 2.29 -9.81
N CYS A 226 4.83 1.85 -8.61
CA CYS A 226 5.70 0.99 -7.80
C CYS A 226 5.94 -0.35 -8.47
N ARG A 227 4.94 -0.89 -9.19
CA ARG A 227 5.13 -2.10 -9.99
C ARG A 227 6.13 -1.87 -11.13
N ILE A 228 6.00 -0.75 -11.89
CA ILE A 228 6.94 -0.44 -12.97
C ILE A 228 8.35 -0.20 -12.43
N ALA A 229 8.48 0.57 -11.36
CA ALA A 229 9.75 0.81 -10.71
C ALA A 229 10.37 -0.51 -10.24
N GLY A 230 9.57 -1.36 -9.60
CA GLY A 230 9.99 -2.68 -9.15
C GLY A 230 10.48 -3.59 -10.27
N ASP A 231 9.81 -3.59 -11.41
CA ASP A 231 10.22 -4.35 -12.59
C ASP A 231 11.57 -3.85 -13.16
N LEU A 232 11.92 -2.58 -12.95
CA LEU A 232 13.12 -1.95 -13.53
C LEU A 232 14.35 -1.94 -12.61
N ILE A 233 14.15 -1.70 -11.31
CA ILE A 233 15.26 -1.52 -10.35
C ILE A 233 15.25 -2.58 -9.24
N GLY A 234 14.51 -3.65 -9.47
CA GLY A 234 14.24 -4.64 -8.46
C GLY A 234 13.37 -4.04 -7.35
N THR A 235 12.25 -4.63 -7.12
CA THR A 235 11.61 -4.43 -5.84
C THR A 235 12.51 -5.15 -4.85
N GLY A 236 13.01 -4.49 -3.85
CA GLY A 236 13.63 -5.19 -2.75
C GLY A 236 12.75 -6.35 -2.26
N SER A 237 11.43 -6.28 -2.46
CA SER A 237 10.46 -7.30 -2.06
C SER A 237 10.17 -8.37 -3.11
N SER A 238 9.98 -8.07 -4.41
CA SER A 238 9.69 -9.10 -5.42
C SER A 238 10.90 -9.96 -5.76
N GLN A 239 12.10 -9.42 -5.71
CA GLN A 239 13.34 -10.21 -5.83
C GLN A 239 13.63 -11.06 -4.58
N ARG A 240 13.02 -10.73 -3.44
CA ARG A 240 13.16 -11.47 -2.18
C ARG A 240 12.05 -12.49 -1.96
N LEU A 241 10.95 -12.42 -2.70
CA LEU A 241 9.89 -13.43 -2.68
C LEU A 241 10.27 -14.56 -3.63
N THR A 242 10.88 -15.60 -3.08
CA THR A 242 11.41 -16.74 -3.83
C THR A 242 10.43 -17.89 -3.78
N ALA A 243 10.06 -18.42 -4.95
CA ALA A 243 9.31 -19.66 -5.04
C ALA A 243 10.21 -20.86 -4.68
N ARG A 244 9.73 -21.72 -3.80
CA ARG A 244 10.34 -22.99 -3.39
C ARG A 244 9.36 -24.13 -3.68
N PRO A 245 9.27 -24.59 -4.94
CA PRO A 245 8.35 -25.65 -5.30
C PRO A 245 8.63 -26.95 -4.54
N ALA A 246 7.59 -27.75 -4.31
CA ALA A 246 7.71 -29.05 -3.66
C ALA A 246 8.81 -29.92 -4.32
N GLY A 247 9.61 -30.56 -3.49
CA GLY A 247 10.74 -31.39 -3.93
C GLY A 247 12.00 -30.62 -4.38
N THR A 248 12.00 -29.29 -4.32
CA THR A 248 13.21 -28.49 -4.57
C THR A 248 14.03 -28.20 -3.32
N THR A 249 13.44 -28.44 -2.15
CA THR A 249 14.06 -28.39 -0.82
C THR A 249 13.59 -29.59 -0.02
N ASP A 250 14.13 -29.78 1.20
CA ASP A 250 13.66 -30.81 2.16
C ASP A 250 12.38 -30.38 2.91
N SER A 251 11.70 -29.32 2.47
CA SER A 251 10.43 -28.85 3.03
C SER A 251 9.32 -29.88 2.79
N PRO A 252 8.40 -30.07 3.76
CA PRO A 252 7.24 -30.96 3.58
C PRO A 252 6.27 -30.51 2.50
N SER A 253 6.28 -29.20 2.12
CA SER A 253 5.42 -28.64 1.08
C SER A 253 6.17 -27.61 0.25
N GLY A 254 5.62 -27.26 -0.94
CA GLY A 254 6.05 -26.07 -1.66
C GLY A 254 5.68 -24.80 -0.89
N TYR A 255 6.49 -23.72 -1.01
CA TYR A 255 6.26 -22.49 -0.28
C TYR A 255 6.87 -21.28 -0.98
N TYR A 256 6.40 -20.08 -0.63
CA TYR A 256 7.11 -18.84 -0.91
C TYR A 256 7.95 -18.39 0.28
N GLU A 257 9.13 -17.85 -0.03
CA GLU A 257 10.12 -17.36 0.92
C GLU A 257 10.36 -15.86 0.71
N TYR A 258 10.29 -15.08 1.79
CA TYR A 258 10.81 -13.72 1.84
C TYR A 258 11.87 -13.62 2.93
N LEU A 259 13.03 -13.07 2.58
CA LEU A 259 14.12 -12.81 3.50
C LEU A 259 14.26 -11.29 3.70
N PRO A 260 14.28 -10.79 4.94
CA PRO A 260 14.38 -9.36 5.20
C PRO A 260 15.78 -8.82 4.85
N PRO A 261 15.93 -7.51 4.64
CA PRO A 261 17.24 -6.88 4.53
C PRO A 261 18.11 -7.23 5.74
N GLY A 262 19.36 -7.57 5.49
CA GLY A 262 20.30 -7.94 6.56
C GLY A 262 20.18 -9.38 7.06
N TYR A 263 19.30 -10.22 6.49
CA TYR A 263 19.22 -11.65 6.83
C TYR A 263 20.59 -12.32 6.70
N GLY A 264 20.96 -13.13 7.69
CA GLY A 264 22.28 -13.77 7.75
C GLY A 264 23.43 -12.87 8.23
N GLY A 265 23.13 -11.63 8.61
CA GLY A 265 24.11 -10.64 9.10
C GLY A 265 24.55 -10.84 10.56
N GLY A 266 24.19 -11.96 11.21
CA GLY A 266 24.61 -12.34 12.55
C GLY A 266 23.55 -12.19 13.64
N GLU A 267 22.49 -11.42 13.45
CA GLU A 267 21.30 -11.40 14.31
C GLU A 267 20.22 -12.29 13.71
N ARG A 268 19.68 -13.22 14.50
CA ARG A 268 18.61 -14.11 14.05
C ARG A 268 17.31 -13.36 13.85
N SER A 269 16.68 -13.55 12.69
CA SER A 269 15.43 -12.90 12.33
C SER A 269 14.22 -13.52 13.05
N PRO A 270 13.14 -12.76 13.33
CA PRO A 270 11.86 -13.35 13.70
C PRO A 270 11.26 -14.09 12.49
N LEU A 271 10.58 -15.21 12.78
CA LEU A 271 9.89 -16.01 11.77
C LEU A 271 8.39 -15.70 11.80
N LEU A 272 7.82 -15.36 10.64
CA LEU A 272 6.37 -15.24 10.43
C LEU A 272 5.93 -16.27 9.39
N VAL A 273 5.12 -17.24 9.81
CA VAL A 273 4.51 -18.20 8.88
C VAL A 273 3.10 -17.78 8.57
N PHE A 274 2.80 -17.66 7.27
CA PHE A 274 1.51 -17.28 6.73
C PHE A 274 0.79 -18.51 6.18
N LEU A 275 -0.40 -18.81 6.72
CA LEU A 275 -1.29 -19.86 6.27
C LEU A 275 -2.41 -19.25 5.39
N HIS A 276 -2.51 -19.73 4.17
CA HIS A 276 -3.45 -19.20 3.17
C HIS A 276 -4.87 -19.74 3.33
N GLY A 277 -5.83 -19.16 2.59
CA GLY A 277 -7.20 -19.61 2.53
C GLY A 277 -7.41 -20.79 1.57
N PHE A 278 -8.64 -21.29 1.50
CA PHE A 278 -8.99 -22.43 0.65
C PHE A 278 -8.72 -22.18 -0.84
N GLY A 279 -8.92 -20.95 -1.32
CA GLY A 279 -8.74 -20.58 -2.73
C GLY A 279 -7.31 -20.67 -3.24
N GLU A 280 -6.33 -20.72 -2.35
CA GLU A 280 -4.90 -20.78 -2.67
C GLU A 280 -4.31 -22.19 -2.54
N ASN A 281 -5.14 -23.20 -2.26
CA ASN A 281 -4.71 -24.60 -2.24
C ASN A 281 -4.03 -25.00 -3.55
N GLY A 282 -3.09 -25.96 -3.46
CA GLY A 282 -2.37 -26.48 -4.61
C GLY A 282 -1.37 -27.55 -4.21
N ASP A 283 -0.80 -28.25 -5.18
CA ASP A 283 0.11 -29.37 -4.97
C ASP A 283 1.56 -28.94 -4.64
N GLY A 284 1.81 -27.65 -4.46
CA GLY A 284 3.12 -27.10 -4.20
C GLY A 284 4.06 -27.08 -5.42
N SER A 285 3.61 -27.52 -6.59
CA SER A 285 4.40 -27.49 -7.82
C SER A 285 4.64 -26.07 -8.32
N SER A 286 5.58 -25.92 -9.24
CA SER A 286 5.82 -24.61 -9.89
C SER A 286 4.61 -24.08 -10.67
N ALA A 287 3.65 -24.95 -11.02
CA ALA A 287 2.43 -24.57 -11.74
C ALA A 287 1.37 -23.97 -10.81
N GLU A 288 1.23 -24.51 -9.59
CA GLU A 288 0.15 -24.16 -8.67
C GLU A 288 0.60 -23.27 -7.50
N LEU A 289 1.92 -23.25 -7.21
CA LEU A 289 2.45 -22.44 -6.12
C LEU A 289 2.11 -20.94 -6.26
N GLY A 290 1.93 -20.47 -7.50
CA GLY A 290 1.50 -19.11 -7.82
C GLY A 290 0.15 -18.70 -7.23
N ASN A 291 -0.71 -19.66 -6.84
CA ASN A 291 -1.99 -19.40 -6.18
C ASN A 291 -1.80 -18.61 -4.87
N LEU A 292 -0.71 -18.87 -4.13
CA LEU A 292 -0.37 -18.16 -2.89
C LEU A 292 -0.20 -16.64 -3.05
N LEU A 293 0.03 -16.19 -4.28
CA LEU A 293 0.20 -14.77 -4.57
C LEU A 293 -1.13 -14.02 -4.77
N ALA A 294 -2.26 -14.72 -4.68
CA ALA A 294 -3.57 -14.13 -4.92
C ALA A 294 -4.04 -13.21 -3.78
N THR A 295 -3.60 -13.47 -2.53
CA THR A 295 -4.07 -12.73 -1.36
C THR A 295 -3.03 -12.72 -0.21
N GLY A 296 -3.35 -12.00 0.86
CA GLY A 296 -2.59 -11.99 2.11
C GLY A 296 -1.17 -11.42 2.02
N ILE A 297 -0.29 -11.91 2.87
CA ILE A 297 1.09 -11.41 2.97
C ILE A 297 1.91 -11.67 1.70
N PRO A 298 1.83 -12.83 1.02
CA PRO A 298 2.55 -13.04 -0.24
C PRO A 298 2.13 -12.06 -1.33
N GLN A 299 0.82 -11.76 -1.45
CA GLN A 299 0.34 -10.72 -2.36
C GLN A 299 0.89 -9.35 -1.98
N LEU A 300 0.87 -9.00 -0.70
CA LEU A 300 1.39 -7.72 -0.18
C LEU A 300 2.87 -7.56 -0.51
N ILE A 301 3.69 -8.61 -0.31
CA ILE A 301 5.11 -8.62 -0.67
C ILE A 301 5.28 -8.48 -2.18
N ARG A 302 4.58 -9.30 -2.98
CA ARG A 302 4.64 -9.27 -4.45
C ARG A 302 4.29 -7.88 -5.00
N ASN A 303 3.33 -7.21 -4.40
CA ASN A 303 2.85 -5.90 -4.83
C ASN A 303 3.60 -4.73 -4.18
N SER A 304 4.77 -5.00 -3.56
CA SER A 304 5.63 -3.98 -2.92
C SER A 304 4.95 -3.18 -1.79
N GLY A 305 3.90 -3.72 -1.20
CA GLY A 305 3.25 -3.14 -0.02
C GLY A 305 3.87 -3.58 1.31
N TRP A 306 4.84 -4.49 1.28
CA TRP A 306 5.57 -4.94 2.46
C TRP A 306 6.72 -3.99 2.77
N LEU A 307 6.73 -3.42 3.97
CA LEU A 307 7.79 -2.49 4.38
C LEU A 307 9.11 -3.23 4.63
N SER A 308 10.21 -2.72 4.07
CA SER A 308 11.53 -3.35 4.15
C SER A 308 12.12 -3.36 5.56
N GLU A 309 11.70 -2.44 6.43
CA GLU A 309 12.11 -2.38 7.84
C GLU A 309 11.50 -3.47 8.71
N ARG A 310 10.51 -4.22 8.22
CA ARG A 310 9.96 -5.36 8.94
C ARG A 310 10.98 -6.51 8.96
N PRO A 311 11.43 -6.95 10.15
CA PRO A 311 12.58 -7.84 10.27
C PRO A 311 12.27 -9.32 10.03
N PHE A 312 11.04 -9.65 9.60
CA PHE A 312 10.59 -11.04 9.52
C PHE A 312 11.18 -11.79 8.34
N VAL A 313 11.67 -13.00 8.58
CA VAL A 313 11.60 -14.05 7.56
C VAL A 313 10.13 -14.43 7.41
N VAL A 314 9.57 -14.32 6.20
CA VAL A 314 8.19 -14.72 5.93
C VAL A 314 8.19 -15.97 5.07
N LEU A 315 7.51 -17.01 5.54
CA LEU A 315 7.35 -18.27 4.82
C LEU A 315 5.86 -18.56 4.67
N ALA A 316 5.44 -18.90 3.46
CA ALA A 316 4.06 -19.20 3.12
C ALA A 316 3.97 -20.60 2.48
N PRO A 317 3.77 -21.67 3.27
CA PRO A 317 3.58 -23.01 2.73
C PRO A 317 2.24 -23.15 2.01
N GLN A 318 2.20 -23.98 0.95
CA GLN A 318 0.98 -24.30 0.26
C GLN A 318 0.40 -25.62 0.78
N HIS A 319 -0.87 -25.57 1.15
CA HIS A 319 -1.68 -26.73 1.48
C HIS A 319 -2.28 -27.37 0.23
N ALA A 320 -2.36 -28.69 0.20
CA ALA A 320 -2.87 -29.44 -0.94
C ALA A 320 -4.39 -29.31 -1.10
N ASN A 321 -4.86 -29.44 -2.33
CA ASN A 321 -6.30 -29.60 -2.56
C ASN A 321 -6.79 -30.90 -1.92
N PRO A 322 -8.00 -30.89 -1.28
CA PRO A 322 -8.63 -32.14 -0.85
C PRO A 322 -8.90 -33.04 -2.08
N THR A 323 -8.86 -34.33 -1.88
CA THR A 323 -9.22 -35.28 -2.94
C THR A 323 -10.73 -35.20 -3.26
N GLU A 324 -11.15 -35.61 -4.48
CA GLU A 324 -12.54 -35.51 -4.96
C GLU A 324 -13.58 -36.20 -4.05
N ASP A 325 -13.12 -37.10 -3.19
CA ASP A 325 -13.97 -37.85 -2.24
C ASP A 325 -14.12 -37.13 -0.88
N ALA A 326 -13.58 -35.94 -0.70
CA ALA A 326 -13.76 -35.16 0.54
C ALA A 326 -15.26 -34.87 0.77
N PRO A 327 -15.80 -35.05 2.00
CA PRO A 327 -17.23 -35.05 2.27
C PRO A 327 -17.90 -33.66 2.19
N TYR A 328 -17.53 -32.84 1.20
CA TYR A 328 -18.17 -31.56 0.90
C TYR A 328 -19.67 -31.67 0.68
N ALA A 329 -20.12 -32.77 0.03
CA ALA A 329 -21.52 -32.98 -0.31
C ALA A 329 -22.46 -33.13 0.92
N ALA A 330 -21.90 -33.44 2.10
CA ALA A 330 -22.70 -33.57 3.32
C ALA A 330 -23.03 -32.25 3.98
N CYS A 331 -22.43 -31.16 3.51
CA CYS A 331 -22.52 -29.85 4.14
C CYS A 331 -23.50 -28.86 3.49
N GLU A 332 -24.04 -29.18 2.31
CA GLU A 332 -24.99 -28.31 1.59
C GLU A 332 -26.29 -27.99 2.36
N ALA A 333 -26.55 -28.73 3.45
CA ALA A 333 -27.79 -28.60 4.24
C ALA A 333 -27.63 -27.75 5.53
N VAL A 334 -26.47 -27.17 5.79
CA VAL A 334 -26.20 -26.39 7.03
C VAL A 334 -26.22 -24.91 6.74
N GLU A 335 -26.82 -24.12 7.64
CA GLU A 335 -27.01 -22.68 7.49
C GLU A 335 -25.71 -21.85 7.30
N HIS A 336 -24.53 -22.44 7.52
CA HIS A 336 -23.24 -21.79 7.33
C HIS A 336 -22.20 -22.78 6.77
N PRO A 337 -21.95 -22.78 5.44
CA PRO A 337 -21.04 -23.71 4.78
C PRO A 337 -19.61 -23.74 5.35
N GLY A 338 -19.04 -22.57 5.74
CA GLY A 338 -17.71 -22.48 6.37
C GLY A 338 -17.62 -23.23 7.72
N SER A 339 -18.65 -23.12 8.54
CA SER A 339 -18.75 -23.87 9.82
C SER A 339 -18.84 -25.38 9.60
N CYS A 340 -19.30 -25.81 8.44
CA CYS A 340 -19.43 -27.21 8.08
C CYS A 340 -18.10 -27.86 7.70
N VAL A 341 -17.26 -27.16 6.97
CA VAL A 341 -15.88 -27.62 6.67
C VAL A 341 -15.12 -27.90 7.95
N MET A 342 -15.21 -27.00 8.92
CA MET A 342 -14.61 -27.14 10.26
C MET A 342 -15.15 -28.31 11.05
N ARG A 343 -16.47 -28.47 11.05
CA ARG A 343 -17.10 -29.57 11.79
C ARG A 343 -16.64 -30.93 11.27
N ILE A 344 -16.43 -31.08 9.95
CA ILE A 344 -15.93 -32.31 9.34
C ILE A 344 -14.48 -32.56 9.75
N GLN A 345 -13.61 -31.54 9.76
CA GLN A 345 -12.24 -31.68 10.25
C GLN A 345 -12.19 -32.12 11.71
N HIS A 346 -12.97 -31.49 12.55
CA HIS A 346 -13.03 -31.76 13.97
C HIS A 346 -13.66 -33.11 14.32
N ASP A 347 -14.82 -33.43 13.68
CA ASP A 347 -15.60 -34.63 14.03
C ASP A 347 -15.04 -35.92 13.40
N LEU A 348 -14.33 -35.86 12.29
CA LEU A 348 -13.81 -37.02 11.58
C LEU A 348 -12.34 -37.32 11.80
N GLY A 349 -11.62 -36.46 12.54
CA GLY A 349 -10.18 -36.60 12.79
C GLY A 349 -9.40 -36.85 11.50
N HIS A 350 -8.96 -35.83 10.81
CA HIS A 350 -8.19 -35.87 9.57
C HIS A 350 -8.64 -36.98 8.59
N PRO A 351 -9.65 -36.73 7.79
CA PRO A 351 -10.16 -37.73 6.87
C PRO A 351 -9.02 -38.26 5.99
N GLU A 352 -9.01 -39.57 5.72
CA GLU A 352 -8.03 -40.24 4.87
C GLU A 352 -7.87 -39.57 3.49
N ASN A 353 -8.83 -38.75 3.08
CA ASN A 353 -8.94 -38.08 1.79
C ASN A 353 -8.40 -36.63 1.78
N GLY A 354 -7.76 -36.19 2.86
CA GLY A 354 -7.19 -34.85 3.00
C GLY A 354 -8.14 -33.82 3.60
N SER A 355 -7.58 -32.89 4.35
CA SER A 355 -8.28 -31.74 4.91
C SER A 355 -8.40 -30.63 3.85
N PRO A 356 -9.49 -29.85 3.82
CA PRO A 356 -9.58 -28.66 2.96
C PRO A 356 -8.72 -27.50 3.46
N CYS A 357 -8.30 -27.53 4.72
CA CYS A 357 -7.49 -26.51 5.38
C CYS A 357 -6.20 -27.08 5.92
N THR A 358 -5.18 -26.25 6.10
CA THR A 358 -3.90 -26.63 6.70
C THR A 358 -4.10 -27.29 8.06
N THR A 359 -3.53 -28.47 8.26
CA THR A 359 -3.65 -29.26 9.49
C THR A 359 -2.58 -28.89 10.51
N PRO A 360 -2.81 -29.18 11.83
CA PRO A 360 -1.78 -29.00 12.85
C PRO A 360 -0.49 -29.77 12.57
N ALA A 361 -0.58 -30.96 11.97
CA ALA A 361 0.59 -31.76 11.60
C ALA A 361 1.45 -31.08 10.53
N GLU A 362 0.82 -30.51 9.49
CA GLU A 362 1.51 -29.77 8.44
C GLU A 362 2.18 -28.51 9.01
N VAL A 363 1.49 -27.75 9.89
CA VAL A 363 2.06 -26.57 10.55
C VAL A 363 3.26 -26.98 11.39
N ARG A 364 3.17 -28.04 12.19
CA ARG A 364 4.26 -28.57 13.00
C ARG A 364 5.48 -28.92 12.16
N ASP A 365 5.27 -29.69 11.11
CA ASP A 365 6.34 -30.21 10.26
C ASP A 365 7.02 -29.05 9.50
N PHE A 366 6.22 -28.09 9.00
CA PHE A 366 6.75 -26.92 8.32
C PHE A 366 7.50 -25.97 9.28
N LEU A 367 7.00 -25.70 10.48
CA LEU A 367 7.70 -24.90 11.48
C LEU A 367 9.02 -25.55 11.91
N SER A 368 9.02 -26.88 12.08
CA SER A 368 10.23 -27.64 12.41
C SER A 368 11.27 -27.51 11.31
N TYR A 369 10.86 -27.64 10.03
CA TYR A 369 11.71 -27.41 8.88
C TYR A 369 12.24 -25.97 8.86
N ALA A 370 11.38 -24.97 9.03
CA ALA A 370 11.76 -23.57 8.98
C ALA A 370 12.81 -23.22 10.04
N ILE A 371 12.61 -23.64 11.30
CA ILE A 371 13.55 -23.38 12.39
C ILE A 371 14.89 -24.07 12.16
N ALA A 372 14.90 -25.26 11.53
CA ALA A 372 16.12 -26.01 11.26
C ALA A 372 16.93 -25.45 10.08
N ASN A 373 16.28 -24.80 9.10
CA ASN A 373 16.92 -24.45 7.83
C ASN A 373 17.11 -22.94 7.62
N TYR A 374 16.52 -22.09 8.47
CA TYR A 374 16.64 -20.64 8.38
C TYR A 374 17.36 -20.05 9.61
N ASP A 375 18.05 -18.93 9.41
CA ASP A 375 18.67 -18.19 10.53
C ASP A 375 17.62 -17.35 11.26
N VAL A 376 16.72 -18.04 11.96
CA VAL A 376 15.61 -17.47 12.71
C VAL A 376 15.74 -17.73 14.21
N ASP A 377 15.22 -16.79 15.02
CA ASP A 377 15.15 -16.97 16.47
C ASP A 377 13.96 -17.88 16.83
N PRO A 378 14.18 -19.10 17.34
CA PRO A 378 13.11 -20.03 17.68
C PRO A 378 12.21 -19.53 18.82
N ARG A 379 12.59 -18.48 19.51
CA ARG A 379 11.75 -17.80 20.51
C ARG A 379 10.84 -16.72 19.93
N ARG A 380 11.05 -16.36 18.66
CA ARG A 380 10.32 -15.32 17.94
C ARG A 380 9.64 -15.89 16.70
N VAL A 381 8.83 -16.94 16.95
CA VAL A 381 8.03 -17.62 15.92
C VAL A 381 6.59 -17.12 16.02
N TYR A 382 6.08 -16.63 14.90
CA TYR A 382 4.74 -16.07 14.80
C TYR A 382 3.96 -16.78 13.70
N LEU A 383 2.63 -16.88 13.92
CA LEU A 383 1.73 -17.55 13.01
C LEU A 383 0.60 -16.58 12.63
N THR A 384 0.25 -16.53 11.37
CA THR A 384 -0.93 -15.81 10.89
C THR A 384 -1.58 -16.58 9.77
N GLY A 385 -2.89 -16.45 9.64
CA GLY A 385 -3.62 -17.09 8.55
C GLY A 385 -4.98 -16.44 8.35
N LEU A 386 -5.52 -16.64 7.16
CA LEU A 386 -6.84 -16.15 6.79
C LEU A 386 -7.78 -17.32 6.46
N SER A 387 -9.07 -17.21 6.82
CA SER A 387 -10.07 -18.23 6.50
C SER A 387 -9.57 -19.63 6.90
N CYS A 388 -9.46 -20.58 5.98
CA CYS A 388 -8.88 -21.91 6.19
C CYS A 388 -7.52 -21.90 6.90
N GLY A 389 -6.64 -20.95 6.56
CA GLY A 389 -5.36 -20.82 7.24
C GLY A 389 -5.48 -20.35 8.69
N ALA A 390 -6.50 -19.56 9.01
CA ALA A 390 -6.80 -19.20 10.39
C ALA A 390 -7.30 -20.41 11.19
N PHE A 391 -8.05 -21.33 10.58
CA PHE A 391 -8.46 -22.58 11.22
C PHE A 391 -7.25 -23.42 11.63
N GLY A 392 -6.32 -23.64 10.68
CA GLY A 392 -5.10 -24.38 10.97
C GLY A 392 -4.25 -23.72 12.07
N ALA A 393 -4.20 -22.40 12.11
CA ALA A 393 -3.52 -21.66 13.15
C ALA A 393 -4.12 -21.90 14.55
N TRP A 394 -5.46 -21.81 14.65
CA TRP A 394 -6.19 -22.06 15.90
C TRP A 394 -5.98 -23.51 16.41
N GLU A 395 -6.14 -24.48 15.53
CA GLU A 395 -6.01 -25.91 15.89
C GLU A 395 -4.57 -26.23 16.29
N TYR A 396 -3.56 -25.72 15.56
CA TYR A 396 -2.17 -25.96 15.90
C TYR A 396 -1.80 -25.44 17.30
N VAL A 397 -2.24 -24.22 17.62
CA VAL A 397 -1.98 -23.64 18.95
C VAL A 397 -2.69 -24.43 20.06
N ALA A 398 -3.89 -24.94 19.77
CA ALA A 398 -4.64 -25.75 20.74
C ALA A 398 -3.98 -27.12 21.02
N GLU A 399 -3.44 -27.76 19.99
CA GLU A 399 -2.78 -29.08 20.16
C GLU A 399 -1.42 -28.97 20.82
N GLN A 400 -0.71 -27.85 20.73
CA GLN A 400 0.64 -27.62 21.29
C GLN A 400 1.66 -28.73 20.94
N ALA A 401 1.49 -29.36 19.78
CA ALA A 401 2.17 -30.58 19.38
C ALA A 401 3.52 -30.37 18.69
N GLY A 402 4.14 -29.17 18.76
CA GLY A 402 5.35 -28.86 18.02
C GLY A 402 6.10 -27.63 18.51
N PRO A 403 6.85 -26.93 17.61
CA PRO A 403 7.53 -25.69 17.95
C PRO A 403 6.57 -24.66 18.56
N GLN A 404 7.00 -24.01 19.62
CA GLN A 404 6.16 -23.02 20.30
C GLN A 404 6.01 -21.75 19.46
N VAL A 405 4.80 -21.19 19.45
CA VAL A 405 4.44 -19.93 18.81
C VAL A 405 4.37 -18.84 19.89
N ALA A 406 5.05 -17.72 19.66
CA ALA A 406 5.06 -16.60 20.60
C ALA A 406 3.77 -15.79 20.56
N ALA A 407 3.25 -15.55 19.35
CA ALA A 407 1.98 -14.87 19.11
C ALA A 407 1.37 -15.30 17.77
N MET A 408 0.05 -15.17 17.65
CA MET A 408 -0.65 -15.42 16.39
C MET A 408 -1.72 -14.36 16.06
N VAL A 409 -1.96 -14.19 14.74
CA VAL A 409 -3.00 -13.30 14.19
C VAL A 409 -3.90 -14.13 13.27
N PRO A 410 -4.96 -14.79 13.78
CA PRO A 410 -5.94 -15.47 12.97
C PRO A 410 -7.01 -14.49 12.45
N ILE A 411 -7.34 -14.55 11.16
CA ILE A 411 -8.28 -13.63 10.51
C ILE A 411 -9.41 -14.40 9.84
N ALA A 412 -10.67 -14.07 10.13
CA ALA A 412 -11.88 -14.70 9.55
C ALA A 412 -11.87 -16.24 9.70
N GLY A 413 -11.45 -16.74 10.86
CA GLY A 413 -11.40 -18.17 11.18
C GLY A 413 -12.38 -18.57 12.29
N ASP A 414 -12.37 -19.86 12.63
CA ASP A 414 -13.18 -20.41 13.73
C ASP A 414 -12.31 -21.08 14.80
N GLY A 415 -12.13 -20.41 15.92
CA GLY A 415 -11.36 -20.89 17.08
C GLY A 415 -12.19 -21.63 18.11
N ARG A 416 -13.49 -21.87 17.90
CA ARG A 416 -14.34 -22.57 18.87
C ARG A 416 -13.89 -24.01 19.14
N PRO A 417 -13.51 -24.82 18.11
CA PRO A 417 -12.94 -26.15 18.36
C PRO A 417 -11.64 -26.09 19.16
N ALA A 418 -10.77 -25.13 18.85
CA ALA A 418 -9.52 -24.92 19.60
C ALA A 418 -9.79 -24.56 21.07
N TRP A 419 -10.78 -23.69 21.31
CA TRP A 419 -11.23 -23.38 22.66
C TRP A 419 -11.74 -24.63 23.41
N GLU A 420 -12.58 -25.46 22.76
CA GLU A 420 -13.07 -26.68 23.37
C GLU A 420 -11.94 -27.66 23.74
N THR A 421 -10.87 -27.72 22.94
CA THR A 421 -9.72 -28.58 23.17
C THR A 421 -8.84 -28.09 24.32
N SER A 422 -8.52 -26.81 24.35
CA SER A 422 -7.44 -26.28 25.22
C SER A 422 -7.89 -25.30 26.28
N LYS A 423 -9.11 -24.73 26.15
CA LYS A 423 -9.65 -23.77 27.10
C LYS A 423 -8.64 -22.62 27.37
N CYS A 424 -8.42 -22.28 28.62
CA CYS A 424 -7.50 -21.22 29.05
C CYS A 424 -6.03 -21.48 28.70
N GLN A 425 -5.63 -22.70 28.32
CA GLN A 425 -4.26 -22.98 27.86
C GLN A 425 -3.96 -22.34 26.50
N LEU A 426 -4.96 -21.98 25.70
CA LEU A 426 -4.77 -21.11 24.52
C LEU A 426 -4.02 -19.81 24.88
N GLY A 427 -4.15 -19.32 26.10
CA GLY A 427 -3.46 -18.14 26.61
C GLY A 427 -1.96 -18.28 26.81
N ASP A 428 -1.36 -19.46 26.57
CA ASP A 428 0.09 -19.65 26.52
C ASP A 428 0.68 -18.95 25.27
N VAL A 429 -0.16 -18.61 24.28
CA VAL A 429 0.16 -17.83 23.10
C VAL A 429 -0.57 -16.49 23.16
N ALA A 430 0.08 -15.40 22.74
CA ALA A 430 -0.61 -14.13 22.55
C ALA A 430 -1.47 -14.19 21.26
N ILE A 431 -2.72 -13.78 21.34
CA ILE A 431 -3.68 -13.95 20.24
C ILE A 431 -4.40 -12.62 19.96
N TRP A 432 -4.29 -12.12 18.73
CA TRP A 432 -5.11 -11.00 18.25
C TRP A 432 -5.93 -11.45 17.06
N ALA A 433 -7.21 -11.76 17.28
CA ALA A 433 -8.10 -12.20 16.22
C ALA A 433 -8.85 -11.06 15.55
N PHE A 434 -9.09 -11.21 14.24
CA PHE A 434 -9.81 -10.25 13.41
C PHE A 434 -10.96 -10.93 12.68
N HIS A 435 -12.11 -10.24 12.57
CA HIS A 435 -13.28 -10.74 11.83
C HIS A 435 -14.14 -9.60 11.28
N GLY A 436 -14.87 -9.83 10.20
CA GLY A 436 -15.96 -8.96 9.75
C GLY A 436 -17.28 -9.34 10.42
N ASP A 437 -18.11 -8.38 10.85
CA ASP A 437 -19.41 -8.72 11.47
C ASP A 437 -20.51 -9.11 10.46
N ALA A 438 -20.25 -8.85 9.17
CA ALA A 438 -21.11 -9.24 8.05
C ALA A 438 -20.59 -10.48 7.30
N ASP A 439 -19.62 -11.22 7.86
CA ASP A 439 -19.07 -12.44 7.26
C ASP A 439 -20.14 -13.54 7.21
N ASP A 440 -20.57 -13.89 5.99
CA ASP A 440 -21.57 -14.92 5.71
C ASP A 440 -20.93 -16.27 5.29
N ILE A 441 -19.61 -16.35 5.21
CA ILE A 441 -18.84 -17.56 4.90
C ILE A 441 -18.37 -18.25 6.18
N VAL A 442 -17.72 -17.50 7.07
CA VAL A 442 -17.30 -17.99 8.39
C VAL A 442 -17.96 -17.11 9.46
N ALA A 443 -18.80 -17.72 10.29
CA ALA A 443 -19.56 -16.96 11.29
C ALA A 443 -18.62 -16.17 12.23
N PRO A 444 -18.86 -14.86 12.47
CA PRO A 444 -18.06 -14.04 13.36
C PRO A 444 -17.93 -14.59 14.78
N ALA A 445 -18.90 -15.40 15.22
CA ALA A 445 -18.88 -16.17 16.47
C ALA A 445 -17.61 -17.03 16.60
N GLY A 446 -17.05 -17.48 15.47
CA GLY A 446 -15.81 -18.25 15.43
C GLY A 446 -14.59 -17.53 15.99
N SER A 447 -14.55 -16.21 15.94
CA SER A 447 -13.51 -15.41 16.63
C SER A 447 -14.02 -14.81 17.93
N ILE A 448 -15.29 -14.37 17.98
CA ILE A 448 -15.86 -13.65 19.12
C ILE A 448 -15.94 -14.53 20.37
N GLU A 449 -16.50 -15.74 20.23
CA GLU A 449 -16.72 -16.62 21.38
C GLU A 449 -15.40 -17.07 22.03
N PRO A 450 -14.44 -17.68 21.30
CA PRO A 450 -13.20 -18.16 21.93
C PRO A 450 -12.36 -17.03 22.51
N LEU A 451 -12.34 -15.84 21.91
CA LEU A 451 -11.61 -14.69 22.47
C LEU A 451 -12.31 -14.11 23.69
N THR A 452 -13.64 -14.03 23.70
CA THR A 452 -14.39 -13.59 24.87
C THR A 452 -14.12 -14.49 26.06
N ASP A 453 -14.17 -15.79 25.86
CA ASP A 453 -13.91 -16.79 26.90
C ASP A 453 -12.44 -16.76 27.34
N LEU A 454 -11.49 -16.64 26.39
CA LEU A 454 -10.07 -16.53 26.70
C LEU A 454 -9.75 -15.27 27.53
N MET A 455 -10.36 -14.13 27.18
CA MET A 455 -10.20 -12.88 27.94
C MET A 455 -10.71 -13.01 29.39
N ALA A 456 -11.64 -13.89 29.66
CA ALA A 456 -12.15 -14.19 30.99
C ALA A 456 -11.21 -15.11 31.79
N CYS A 457 -10.22 -15.75 31.17
CA CYS A 457 -9.25 -16.60 31.84
C CYS A 457 -8.30 -15.81 32.74
N PRO A 458 -7.85 -16.39 33.89
CA PRO A 458 -6.85 -15.77 34.74
C PRO A 458 -5.49 -15.64 34.02
N ALA A 459 -4.71 -14.63 34.37
CA ALA A 459 -3.33 -14.49 33.94
C ALA A 459 -2.40 -14.77 35.15
N PRO A 460 -1.35 -15.60 34.99
CA PRO A 460 -1.09 -16.54 33.90
C PRO A 460 -2.06 -17.73 33.88
N PRO A 461 -2.20 -18.50 32.76
CA PRO A 461 -1.31 -18.52 31.57
C PRO A 461 -1.54 -17.43 30.56
N ARG A 462 -2.70 -16.74 30.52
CA ARG A 462 -3.04 -15.78 29.48
C ARG A 462 -1.97 -14.69 29.31
N ARG A 463 -1.32 -14.66 28.14
CA ARG A 463 -0.32 -13.64 27.79
C ARG A 463 -0.96 -12.35 27.34
N ASP A 464 -1.64 -12.40 26.21
CA ASP A 464 -2.42 -11.30 25.64
C ASP A 464 -3.54 -11.90 24.79
N ALA A 465 -4.71 -11.27 24.78
CA ALA A 465 -5.86 -11.71 24.01
C ALA A 465 -6.64 -10.47 23.55
N GLU A 466 -6.61 -10.22 22.23
CA GLU A 466 -7.28 -9.09 21.60
C GLU A 466 -8.24 -9.57 20.51
N LEU A 467 -9.35 -8.85 20.36
CA LEU A 467 -10.34 -9.08 19.32
C LEU A 467 -10.68 -7.78 18.63
N THR A 468 -10.60 -7.79 17.30
CA THR A 468 -11.08 -6.70 16.46
C THR A 468 -12.17 -7.21 15.52
N VAL A 469 -13.38 -6.67 15.64
CA VAL A 469 -14.50 -6.94 14.74
C VAL A 469 -14.75 -5.71 13.89
N TYR A 470 -14.73 -5.87 12.57
CA TYR A 470 -14.92 -4.77 11.62
C TYR A 470 -16.39 -4.63 11.23
N PRO A 471 -17.04 -3.49 11.55
CA PRO A 471 -18.44 -3.28 11.23
C PRO A 471 -18.72 -3.24 9.73
N GLY A 472 -19.73 -3.99 9.27
CA GLY A 472 -20.18 -4.05 7.87
C GLY A 472 -19.19 -4.71 6.91
N VAL A 473 -18.21 -5.43 7.44
CA VAL A 473 -17.20 -6.13 6.64
C VAL A 473 -17.60 -7.60 6.48
N ASP A 474 -17.55 -8.07 5.25
CA ASP A 474 -17.77 -9.45 4.87
C ASP A 474 -16.56 -10.36 5.16
N HIS A 475 -16.43 -11.49 4.46
CA HIS A 475 -15.37 -12.46 4.70
C HIS A 475 -13.96 -11.89 4.52
N ASP A 476 -13.71 -10.97 3.55
CA ASP A 476 -12.40 -10.33 3.36
C ASP A 476 -12.12 -9.25 4.42
N SER A 477 -11.91 -9.68 5.64
CA SER A 477 -11.37 -8.84 6.71
C SER A 477 -9.83 -8.78 6.71
N TRP A 478 -9.15 -9.68 5.99
CA TRP A 478 -7.69 -9.80 5.97
C TRP A 478 -6.99 -8.74 5.12
N THR A 479 -7.55 -8.30 4.00
CA THR A 479 -6.92 -7.29 3.15
C THR A 479 -6.62 -6.02 3.93
N ARG A 480 -7.57 -5.48 4.67
CA ARG A 480 -7.38 -4.28 5.49
C ARG A 480 -6.49 -4.50 6.70
N THR A 481 -6.49 -5.72 7.26
CA THR A 481 -5.66 -6.08 8.42
C THR A 481 -4.20 -6.17 8.01
N TYR A 482 -3.86 -6.93 6.97
CA TYR A 482 -2.47 -7.09 6.53
C TYR A 482 -1.88 -5.80 5.93
N ASN A 483 -2.69 -5.00 5.24
CA ASN A 483 -2.27 -3.71 4.68
C ASN A 483 -2.21 -2.58 5.72
N LEU A 484 -2.60 -2.84 6.98
CA LEU A 484 -2.69 -1.89 8.08
C LEU A 484 -3.63 -0.70 7.81
N THR A 485 -4.50 -0.78 6.78
CA THR A 485 -5.41 0.32 6.42
C THR A 485 -6.51 0.57 7.46
N ALA A 486 -6.76 -0.41 8.32
CA ALA A 486 -7.65 -0.28 9.47
C ALA A 486 -6.98 0.34 10.71
N GLY A 487 -5.67 0.64 10.65
CA GLY A 487 -4.93 1.32 11.71
C GLY A 487 -4.41 0.42 12.84
N HIS A 488 -4.49 -0.89 12.69
CA HIS A 488 -3.98 -1.88 13.63
C HIS A 488 -2.62 -2.39 13.15
N ASP A 489 -1.54 -2.06 13.88
CA ASP A 489 -0.19 -2.51 13.52
C ASP A 489 0.10 -3.90 14.10
N ILE A 490 -0.42 -4.91 13.43
CA ILE A 490 -0.25 -6.32 13.81
C ILE A 490 1.21 -6.76 13.81
N TYR A 491 2.05 -6.17 12.96
CA TYR A 491 3.45 -6.57 12.82
C TYR A 491 4.28 -6.11 14.04
N ASN A 492 4.13 -4.87 14.47
CA ASN A 492 4.77 -4.39 15.69
C ASN A 492 4.19 -5.07 16.93
N TRP A 493 2.89 -5.39 16.95
CA TRP A 493 2.28 -6.14 18.03
C TRP A 493 2.90 -7.55 18.16
N LEU A 494 3.05 -8.29 17.06
CA LEU A 494 3.70 -9.61 17.05
C LEU A 494 5.11 -9.55 17.65
N LEU A 495 5.90 -8.53 17.27
CA LEU A 495 7.28 -8.36 17.74
C LEU A 495 7.39 -8.11 19.26
N GLY A 496 6.29 -7.76 19.92
CA GLY A 496 6.21 -7.59 21.38
C GLY A 496 6.31 -8.89 22.18
N PHE A 497 6.23 -10.07 21.52
CA PHE A 497 6.15 -11.36 22.21
C PHE A 497 7.32 -12.27 21.87
N THR A 498 7.73 -13.04 22.86
CA THR A 498 8.74 -14.10 22.73
C THR A 498 8.30 -15.31 23.53
N VAL A 499 8.65 -16.50 23.08
CA VAL A 499 8.53 -17.72 23.90
C VAL A 499 9.50 -17.63 25.08
N PRO A 500 9.11 -18.02 26.32
CA PRO A 500 9.95 -17.98 27.52
C PRO A 500 11.30 -18.68 27.39
#